data_93ccc10c3e352a758b7059489a023ae4
#
_entry.id   93ccc10c3e352a758b7059489a023ae4
#
_cell.length_a   1.000
_cell.length_b   1.000
_cell.length_c   1.000
_cell.angle_alpha   90.00
_cell.angle_beta   90.00
_cell.angle_gamma   90.00
#
_symmetry.space_group_name_H-M   'P 1'
#
loop_
_entity.id
_entity.type
_entity.pdbx_description
1 polymer ?
#
loop_
_entity_poly.entity_id
_entity_poly.type
_entity_poly.pdbx_seq_one_letter_code
_entity_poly.pdbx_strand_id
1 'polypeptide(L)'
;PVIARGEVSFDELDEIHNKMETLLGKDGAYIDGLYYCPHHPHKGYEGERPELKFDCDCRKPKPGMLLNAARDFNIDLSQSWMIGDGENDIKAGQNAGCQTALIGSYGQTVTVSSLKDFVEQYLK
;
A
#
# COMPACT_ATOMS: atom_id res chain seq x y z
N PRO A 1 -9.37 -5.12 -4.70
CA PRO A 1 -9.63 -4.94 -6.16
C PRO A 1 -10.98 -4.28 -6.45
N VAL A 2 -11.50 -3.46 -5.53
CA VAL A 2 -12.86 -2.88 -5.61
C VAL A 2 -13.08 -2.01 -6.86
N ILE A 3 -12.05 -1.27 -7.30
CA ILE A 3 -12.15 -0.45 -8.52
C ILE A 3 -12.28 -1.36 -9.76
N ALA A 4 -11.41 -2.35 -9.88
CA ALA A 4 -11.42 -3.27 -11.02
C ALA A 4 -12.71 -4.10 -11.08
N ARG A 5 -13.34 -4.39 -9.95
CA ARG A 5 -14.63 -5.07 -9.87
C ARG A 5 -15.82 -4.15 -10.12
N GLY A 6 -15.61 -2.85 -10.23
CA GLY A 6 -16.68 -1.87 -10.41
C GLY A 6 -17.50 -1.58 -9.14
N GLU A 7 -17.01 -2.02 -7.98
CA GLU A 7 -17.69 -1.82 -6.68
C GLU A 7 -17.54 -0.40 -6.17
N VAL A 8 -16.41 0.26 -6.50
CA VAL A 8 -16.08 1.64 -6.13
C VAL A 8 -15.56 2.35 -7.37
N SER A 9 -16.06 3.54 -7.64
CA SER A 9 -15.55 4.39 -8.72
C SER A 9 -14.26 5.10 -8.31
N PHE A 10 -13.53 5.66 -9.27
CA PHE A 10 -12.37 6.50 -8.97
C PHE A 10 -12.75 7.74 -8.15
N ASP A 11 -13.90 8.36 -8.44
CA ASP A 11 -14.39 9.51 -7.69
C ASP A 11 -14.72 9.15 -6.24
N GLU A 12 -15.37 8.01 -6.03
CA GLU A 12 -15.66 7.50 -4.68
C GLU A 12 -14.38 7.18 -3.90
N LEU A 13 -13.37 6.63 -4.58
CA LEU A 13 -12.07 6.37 -3.96
C LEU A 13 -11.38 7.68 -3.55
N ASP A 14 -11.44 8.71 -4.39
CA ASP A 14 -10.90 10.03 -4.07
C ASP A 14 -11.59 10.62 -2.84
N GLU A 15 -12.91 10.47 -2.70
CA GLU A 15 -13.65 10.89 -1.50
C GLU A 15 -13.18 10.15 -0.24
N ILE A 16 -12.94 8.84 -0.35
CA ILE A 16 -12.43 8.03 0.76
C ILE A 16 -11.04 8.52 1.18
N HIS A 17 -10.15 8.77 0.22
CA HIS A 17 -8.80 9.26 0.49
C HIS A 17 -8.82 10.66 1.09
N ASN A 18 -9.67 11.55 0.59
CA ASN A 18 -9.83 12.91 1.14
C ASN A 18 -10.33 12.87 2.58
N LYS A 19 -11.26 11.98 2.89
CA LYS A 19 -11.73 11.79 4.28
C LYS A 19 -10.61 11.30 5.18
N MET A 20 -9.80 10.35 4.72
CA MET A 20 -8.64 9.85 5.47
C MET A 20 -7.67 10.99 5.78
N GLU A 21 -7.30 11.80 4.78
CA GLU A 21 -6.39 12.93 4.96
C GLU A 21 -6.98 13.99 5.91
N THR A 22 -8.28 14.26 5.82
CA THR A 22 -8.98 15.18 6.72
C THR A 22 -8.93 14.70 8.17
N LEU A 23 -9.18 13.41 8.40
CA LEU A 23 -9.13 12.83 9.74
C LEU A 23 -7.72 12.86 10.33
N LEU A 24 -6.70 12.54 9.53
CA LEU A 24 -5.30 12.66 9.94
C LEU A 24 -4.94 14.12 10.27
N GLY A 25 -5.38 15.06 9.43
CA GLY A 25 -5.13 16.50 9.61
C GLY A 25 -5.71 17.07 10.91
N LYS A 26 -6.84 16.54 11.39
CA LYS A 26 -7.41 16.94 12.68
C LYS A 26 -6.48 16.65 13.84
N ASP A 27 -5.66 15.62 13.74
CA ASP A 27 -4.67 15.25 14.75
C ASP A 27 -3.27 15.78 14.42
N GLY A 28 -3.16 16.69 13.46
CA GLY A 28 -1.90 17.30 13.05
C GLY A 28 -0.97 16.39 12.23
N ALA A 29 -1.49 15.32 11.67
CA ALA A 29 -0.73 14.39 10.84
C ALA A 29 -1.08 14.56 9.35
N TYR A 30 -0.11 14.27 8.48
CA TYR A 30 -0.34 14.25 7.04
C TYR A 30 0.55 13.19 6.39
N ILE A 31 0.18 12.78 5.20
CA ILE A 31 0.96 11.87 4.35
C ILE A 31 1.56 12.65 3.17
N ASP A 32 2.78 12.31 2.78
CA ASP A 32 3.50 13.00 1.70
C ASP A 32 3.03 12.57 0.31
N GLY A 33 2.58 11.34 0.18
CA GLY A 33 2.08 10.80 -1.07
C GLY A 33 1.18 9.59 -0.83
N LEU A 34 0.35 9.30 -1.84
CA LEU A 34 -0.60 8.20 -1.78
C LEU A 34 -0.56 7.45 -3.11
N TYR A 35 -0.37 6.14 -3.04
CA TYR A 35 -0.34 5.25 -4.19
C TYR A 35 -1.32 4.11 -3.99
N TYR A 36 -2.02 3.73 -5.04
CA TYR A 36 -2.91 2.58 -5.04
C TYR A 36 -2.87 1.86 -6.38
N CYS A 37 -3.24 0.59 -6.38
CA CYS A 37 -3.32 -0.22 -7.59
C CYS A 37 -4.80 -0.48 -7.91
N PRO A 38 -5.33 0.07 -9.03
CA PRO A 38 -6.72 -0.15 -9.41
C PRO A 38 -6.94 -1.46 -10.17
N HIS A 39 -5.87 -2.20 -10.50
CA HIS A 39 -5.90 -3.37 -11.37
C HIS A 39 -6.11 -4.68 -10.60
N HIS A 40 -6.63 -5.68 -11.30
CA HIS A 40 -6.68 -7.05 -10.81
C HIS A 40 -6.64 -8.04 -11.97
N PRO A 41 -5.81 -9.09 -11.94
CA PRO A 41 -5.65 -9.99 -13.09
C PRO A 41 -6.83 -10.93 -13.33
N HIS A 42 -7.59 -11.26 -12.29
CA HIS A 42 -8.67 -12.24 -12.41
C HIS A 42 -9.95 -11.61 -12.96
N LYS A 43 -10.46 -12.20 -14.03
CA LYS A 43 -11.67 -11.79 -14.76
C LYS A 43 -12.89 -12.62 -14.34
N GLY A 44 -14.09 -12.19 -14.76
CA GLY A 44 -15.33 -12.96 -14.61
C GLY A 44 -16.23 -12.49 -13.50
N TYR A 45 -16.01 -11.31 -12.94
CA TYR A 45 -16.89 -10.71 -11.93
C TYR A 45 -17.95 -9.83 -12.59
N GLU A 46 -19.20 -9.96 -12.13
CA GLU A 46 -20.30 -9.11 -12.57
C GLU A 46 -19.99 -7.64 -12.23
N GLY A 47 -20.21 -6.74 -13.22
CA GLY A 47 -19.95 -5.31 -13.03
C GLY A 47 -18.49 -4.90 -13.10
N GLU A 48 -17.58 -5.82 -13.41
CA GLU A 48 -16.15 -5.51 -13.49
C GLU A 48 -15.82 -4.50 -14.59
N ARG A 49 -14.67 -3.85 -14.45
CA ARG A 49 -14.10 -2.94 -15.45
C ARG A 49 -13.02 -3.67 -16.23
N PRO A 50 -13.33 -4.14 -17.48
CA PRO A 50 -12.38 -4.97 -18.22
C PRO A 50 -11.03 -4.31 -18.50
N GLU A 51 -11.02 -2.98 -18.66
CA GLU A 51 -9.81 -2.20 -18.90
C GLU A 51 -8.81 -2.21 -17.73
N LEU A 52 -9.28 -2.57 -16.52
CA LEU A 52 -8.45 -2.68 -15.33
C LEU A 52 -8.11 -4.15 -14.98
N LYS A 53 -8.58 -5.09 -15.78
CA LYS A 53 -8.40 -6.52 -15.56
C LYS A 53 -7.19 -7.05 -16.32
N PHE A 54 -6.00 -6.75 -15.81
CA PHE A 54 -4.73 -7.26 -16.34
C PHE A 54 -3.69 -7.39 -15.22
N ASP A 55 -2.62 -8.12 -15.51
CA ASP A 55 -1.48 -8.27 -14.62
C ASP A 55 -0.57 -7.05 -14.77
N CYS A 56 -0.64 -6.13 -13.81
CA CYS A 56 0.12 -4.88 -13.79
C CYS A 56 1.42 -5.01 -12.98
N ASP A 57 2.28 -3.99 -13.06
CA ASP A 57 3.50 -3.90 -12.27
C ASP A 57 3.29 -3.29 -10.87
N CYS A 58 2.14 -2.68 -10.62
CA CYS A 58 1.86 -1.95 -9.39
C CYS A 58 1.20 -2.79 -8.29
N ARG A 59 0.57 -3.93 -8.63
CA ARG A 59 -0.11 -4.76 -7.64
C ARG A 59 0.88 -5.57 -6.81
N LYS A 60 0.81 -5.42 -5.49
CA LYS A 60 1.59 -6.24 -4.54
C LYS A 60 1.34 -7.74 -4.78
N PRO A 61 2.34 -8.59 -4.75
CA PRO A 61 3.70 -8.39 -4.22
C PRO A 61 4.70 -7.71 -5.17
N LYS A 62 4.30 -7.24 -6.32
CA LYS A 62 5.18 -6.48 -7.21
C LYS A 62 5.50 -5.11 -6.60
N PRO A 63 6.72 -4.61 -6.78
CA PRO A 63 7.19 -3.40 -6.09
C PRO A 63 6.85 -2.09 -6.81
N GLY A 64 6.04 -2.11 -7.87
CA GLY A 64 5.84 -0.96 -8.76
C GLY A 64 5.43 0.33 -8.06
N MET A 65 4.51 0.26 -7.09
CA MET A 65 4.09 1.45 -6.33
C MET A 65 5.23 2.03 -5.48
N LEU A 66 6.05 1.16 -4.86
CA LEU A 66 7.20 1.60 -4.06
C LEU A 66 8.29 2.22 -4.92
N LEU A 67 8.55 1.64 -6.09
CA LEU A 67 9.52 2.18 -7.05
C LEU A 67 9.06 3.52 -7.61
N ASN A 68 7.78 3.68 -7.89
CA ASN A 68 7.19 4.95 -8.33
C ASN A 68 7.33 6.04 -7.25
N ALA A 69 7.03 5.70 -6.00
CA ALA A 69 7.18 6.62 -4.89
C ALA A 69 8.65 7.04 -4.71
N ALA A 70 9.58 6.09 -4.80
CA ALA A 70 11.01 6.36 -4.70
C ALA A 70 11.48 7.32 -5.79
N ARG A 71 11.01 7.15 -7.02
CA ARG A 71 11.32 8.05 -8.13
C ARG A 71 10.74 9.44 -7.90
N ASP A 72 9.45 9.51 -7.52
CA ASP A 72 8.73 10.78 -7.41
C ASP A 72 9.24 11.66 -6.25
N PHE A 73 9.67 11.03 -5.16
CA PHE A 73 10.12 11.72 -3.94
C PHE A 73 11.60 11.56 -3.65
N ASN A 74 12.36 10.93 -4.54
CA ASN A 74 13.79 10.66 -4.33
C ASN A 74 14.08 9.90 -3.02
N ILE A 75 13.34 8.82 -2.79
CA ILE A 75 13.43 8.02 -1.56
C ILE A 75 14.54 6.98 -1.68
N ASP A 76 15.38 6.87 -0.66
CA ASP A 76 16.33 5.75 -0.52
C ASP A 76 15.58 4.54 0.08
N LEU A 77 15.21 3.60 -0.78
CA LEU A 77 14.48 2.40 -0.38
C LEU A 77 15.27 1.52 0.59
N SER A 78 16.60 1.52 0.51
CA SER A 78 17.45 0.75 1.41
C SER A 78 17.38 1.23 2.87
N GLN A 79 16.98 2.47 3.08
CA GLN A 79 16.79 3.08 4.40
C GLN A 79 15.29 3.29 4.74
N SER A 80 14.42 2.68 3.96
CA SER A 80 12.97 2.82 4.11
C SER A 80 12.34 1.55 4.67
N TRP A 81 11.19 1.71 5.31
CA TRP A 81 10.41 0.59 5.83
C TRP A 81 9.11 0.43 5.05
N MET A 82 8.83 -0.80 4.65
CA MET A 82 7.49 -1.22 4.20
C MET A 82 6.81 -1.93 5.36
N ILE A 83 5.68 -1.37 5.80
CA ILE A 83 4.92 -1.88 6.93
C ILE A 83 3.53 -2.25 6.43
N GLY A 84 3.06 -3.44 6.74
CA GLY A 84 1.75 -3.89 6.32
C GLY A 84 1.27 -5.09 7.12
N ASP A 85 0.02 -5.47 6.92
CA ASP A 85 -0.62 -6.57 7.62
C ASP A 85 -0.70 -7.87 6.79
N GLY A 86 -0.24 -7.84 5.57
CA GLY A 86 -0.29 -8.96 4.64
C GLY A 86 1.08 -9.41 4.16
N GLU A 87 1.16 -10.69 3.79
CA GLU A 87 2.38 -11.26 3.21
C GLU A 87 2.80 -10.56 1.92
N ASN A 88 1.82 -10.10 1.12
CA ASN A 88 2.09 -9.37 -0.12
C ASN A 88 2.74 -8.00 0.12
N ASP A 89 2.46 -7.36 1.25
CA ASP A 89 3.13 -6.12 1.66
C ASP A 89 4.61 -6.37 1.91
N ILE A 90 4.91 -7.44 2.64
CA ILE A 90 6.28 -7.82 2.98
C ILE A 90 7.06 -8.18 1.71
N LYS A 91 6.48 -8.99 0.84
CA LYS A 91 7.11 -9.36 -0.43
C LYS A 91 7.36 -8.14 -1.32
N ALA A 92 6.40 -7.21 -1.40
CA ALA A 92 6.59 -5.98 -2.17
C ALA A 92 7.74 -5.14 -1.61
N GLY A 93 7.82 -4.98 -0.29
CA GLY A 93 8.92 -4.28 0.37
C GLY A 93 10.26 -4.93 0.10
N GLN A 94 10.36 -6.25 0.24
CA GLN A 94 11.58 -7.01 -0.06
C GLN A 94 12.00 -6.87 -1.53
N ASN A 95 11.04 -6.98 -2.45
CA ASN A 95 11.29 -6.83 -3.89
C ASN A 95 11.74 -5.41 -4.26
N ALA A 96 11.34 -4.41 -3.49
CA ALA A 96 11.78 -3.02 -3.67
C ALA A 96 13.11 -2.69 -2.97
N GLY A 97 13.61 -3.59 -2.12
CA GLY A 97 14.83 -3.36 -1.34
C GLY A 97 14.63 -2.61 -0.03
N CYS A 98 13.39 -2.56 0.47
CA CYS A 98 13.06 -1.96 1.77
C CYS A 98 13.32 -2.93 2.93
N GLN A 99 13.50 -2.39 4.11
CA GLN A 99 13.27 -3.13 5.35
C GLN A 99 11.75 -3.37 5.49
N THR A 100 11.35 -4.44 6.15
CA THR A 100 9.94 -4.81 6.24
C THR A 100 9.51 -5.12 7.66
N ALA A 101 8.27 -4.76 7.99
CA ALA A 101 7.63 -5.11 9.27
C ALA A 101 6.18 -5.53 9.02
N LEU A 102 5.80 -6.65 9.64
CA LEU A 102 4.45 -7.19 9.54
C LEU A 102 3.65 -6.81 10.80
N ILE A 103 2.48 -6.24 10.60
CA ILE A 103 1.50 -6.07 11.68
C ILE A 103 0.74 -7.38 11.79
N GLY A 104 1.01 -8.12 12.86
CA GLY A 104 0.44 -9.45 13.08
C GLY A 104 1.48 -10.47 13.50
N SER A 105 1.20 -11.75 13.30
CA SER A 105 2.08 -12.84 13.75
C SER A 105 2.26 -13.89 12.66
N TYR A 106 3.21 -13.66 11.75
CA TYR A 106 3.59 -14.65 10.73
C TYR A 106 5.09 -14.66 10.49
N GLY A 107 5.67 -15.87 10.54
CA GLY A 107 6.98 -16.16 9.98
C GLY A 107 8.18 -15.52 10.69
N GLN A 108 9.27 -15.33 9.92
CA GLN A 108 10.56 -14.81 10.41
C GLN A 108 10.73 -13.30 10.20
N THR A 109 9.69 -12.62 9.79
CA THR A 109 9.70 -11.17 9.57
C THR A 109 9.59 -10.44 10.90
N VAL A 110 10.14 -9.22 10.99
CA VAL A 110 9.89 -8.34 12.14
C VAL A 110 8.39 -8.18 12.30
N THR A 111 7.87 -8.56 13.45
CA THR A 111 6.44 -8.47 13.76
C THR A 111 6.17 -7.48 14.87
N VAL A 112 5.10 -6.72 14.70
CA VAL A 112 4.60 -5.75 15.67
C VAL A 112 3.09 -5.88 15.78
N SER A 113 2.51 -5.45 16.90
CA SER A 113 1.06 -5.55 17.11
C SER A 113 0.27 -4.43 16.45
N SER A 114 0.92 -3.31 16.17
CA SER A 114 0.30 -2.14 15.52
C SER A 114 1.35 -1.24 14.88
N LEU A 115 0.89 -0.33 14.03
CA LEU A 115 1.76 0.71 13.46
C LEU A 115 2.37 1.60 14.56
N LYS A 116 1.60 1.90 15.61
CA LYS A 116 2.09 2.66 16.75
C LYS A 116 3.25 1.94 17.43
N ASP A 117 3.12 0.64 17.69
CA ASP A 117 4.18 -0.15 18.31
C ASP A 117 5.43 -0.17 17.45
N PHE A 118 5.28 -0.26 16.13
CA PHE A 118 6.40 -0.18 15.21
C PHE A 118 7.17 1.14 15.38
N VAL A 119 6.46 2.27 15.37
CA VAL A 119 7.08 3.60 15.52
C VAL A 119 7.83 3.70 16.85
N GLU A 120 7.24 3.23 17.94
CA GLU A 120 7.85 3.28 19.27
C GLU A 120 9.09 2.40 19.38
N GLN A 121 9.11 1.23 18.74
CA GLN A 121 10.21 0.28 18.83
C GLN A 121 11.36 0.57 17.86
N TYR A 122 11.07 1.07 16.66
CA TYR A 122 12.05 1.14 15.58
C TYR A 122 12.37 2.55 15.08
N LEU A 123 11.51 3.54 15.30
CA LEU A 123 11.70 4.90 14.81
C LEU A 123 11.94 5.95 15.91
N LYS A 124 11.84 5.56 17.14
CA LYS A 124 12.13 6.46 18.27
C LYS A 124 13.42 6.10 18.99
#